data_41eac7310067bd79e74ec73bbf705825
#
_entry.id   41eac7310067bd79e74ec73bbf705825
#
_cell.length_a   1.000
_cell.length_b   1.000
_cell.length_c   1.000
_cell.angle_alpha   90.00
_cell.angle_beta   90.00
_cell.angle_gamma   90.00
#
_symmetry.space_group_name_H-M   'P 1'
#
loop_
_entity.id
_entity.type
_entity.pdbx_description
1 polymer ?
#
loop_
_entity_poly.entity_id
_entity_poly.type
_entity_poly.pdbx_seq_one_letter_code
_entity_poly.pdbx_strand_id
1 'polypeptide(L)'
;MNIEKRASGQYRARVQINKKRYTATFDHKPTETEVWLALSDKINTTINCKKITFELAAKEYCKIRKNVLSPTTYREYCKTSSRFSEDFQSLNIGDITASVIQCEINYLSATRSAKTVKNYYNFMVSVIRMYRPDFKVYVKLPNGEKKETYIPTDEEIHKLIEHAKTTKEGVFYVPIVLACYGMRRSEICAITSDDVKGNIVCIRKAKVMDIDNKWIIKPYPKNETSNRDVPIPTDIAEKIKSQGYAYNGTPNGITDFITDFCKKYNINHFSVHKLRHYFCSRLSAENIDIETIISLSGHKTDYVMKSIYRHKIQEKVVQASDRLNDILFSNNQ
;
A
#
# COMPACT_ATOMS: atom_id res chain seq x y z
N MET A 1 -18.14 -12.61 -41.98
CA MET A 1 -16.71 -12.27 -41.68
C MET A 1 -16.15 -11.54 -42.89
N ASN A 2 -15.30 -10.49 -42.62
CA ASN A 2 -14.64 -9.77 -43.73
C ASN A 2 -13.13 -9.71 -43.39
N ILE A 3 -12.28 -10.04 -44.36
CA ILE A 3 -10.81 -10.03 -44.24
C ILE A 3 -10.27 -9.09 -45.34
N GLU A 4 -9.59 -7.99 -44.87
CA GLU A 4 -8.99 -7.02 -45.78
C GLU A 4 -7.47 -6.93 -45.58
N LYS A 5 -6.70 -6.75 -46.64
CA LYS A 5 -5.27 -6.46 -46.57
C LYS A 5 -5.05 -4.96 -46.41
N ARG A 6 -4.26 -4.57 -45.43
CA ARG A 6 -3.91 -3.16 -45.13
C ARG A 6 -2.72 -2.70 -45.97
N ALA A 7 -2.55 -1.41 -46.12
CA ALA A 7 -1.37 -0.83 -46.75
C ALA A 7 -0.05 -1.20 -46.03
N SER A 8 -0.09 -1.54 -44.78
CA SER A 8 1.05 -2.06 -43.97
C SER A 8 1.44 -3.50 -44.29
N GLY A 9 0.75 -4.18 -45.23
CA GLY A 9 0.96 -5.60 -45.54
C GLY A 9 0.21 -6.57 -44.64
N GLN A 10 -0.28 -6.12 -43.50
CA GLN A 10 -1.05 -6.93 -42.52
C GLN A 10 -2.49 -7.15 -43.00
N TYR A 11 -3.10 -8.23 -42.49
CA TYR A 11 -4.50 -8.56 -42.73
C TYR A 11 -5.35 -8.21 -41.49
N ARG A 12 -6.46 -7.52 -41.70
CA ARG A 12 -7.47 -7.24 -40.68
C ARG A 12 -8.72 -8.10 -40.95
N ALA A 13 -9.04 -8.97 -40.02
CA ALA A 13 -10.31 -9.68 -39.99
C ALA A 13 -11.35 -8.98 -39.15
N ARG A 14 -12.58 -8.92 -39.64
CA ARG A 14 -13.74 -8.34 -38.93
C ARG A 14 -14.89 -9.33 -38.87
N VAL A 15 -15.43 -9.53 -37.67
CA VAL A 15 -16.61 -10.36 -37.43
C VAL A 15 -17.65 -9.50 -36.70
N GLN A 16 -18.91 -9.61 -37.11
CA GLN A 16 -20.02 -8.92 -36.47
C GLN A 16 -20.92 -9.94 -35.79
N ILE A 17 -21.12 -9.78 -34.46
CA ILE A 17 -22.00 -10.62 -33.64
C ILE A 17 -22.89 -9.69 -32.80
N ASN A 18 -24.20 -9.89 -32.81
CA ASN A 18 -25.17 -9.10 -32.05
C ASN A 18 -24.98 -7.59 -32.23
N LYS A 19 -24.84 -7.13 -33.47
CA LYS A 19 -24.56 -5.72 -33.85
C LYS A 19 -23.24 -5.16 -33.36
N LYS A 20 -22.40 -5.93 -32.65
CA LYS A 20 -21.06 -5.54 -32.22
C LYS A 20 -19.99 -6.08 -33.16
N ARG A 21 -19.01 -5.24 -33.52
CA ARG A 21 -17.92 -5.58 -34.45
C ARG A 21 -16.67 -5.93 -33.67
N TYR A 22 -16.09 -7.11 -33.98
CA TYR A 22 -14.84 -7.61 -33.43
C TYR A 22 -13.77 -7.60 -34.51
N THR A 23 -12.53 -7.24 -34.14
CA THR A 23 -11.42 -7.17 -35.09
C THR A 23 -10.17 -7.86 -34.53
N ALA A 24 -9.46 -8.57 -35.41
CA ALA A 24 -8.13 -9.09 -35.15
C ALA A 24 -7.20 -8.72 -36.32
N THR A 25 -5.90 -8.60 -36.07
CA THR A 25 -4.89 -8.29 -37.07
C THR A 25 -3.89 -9.43 -37.13
N PHE A 26 -3.48 -9.83 -38.36
CA PHE A 26 -2.59 -10.92 -38.62
C PHE A 26 -1.50 -10.46 -39.61
N ASP A 27 -0.31 -11.04 -39.51
CA ASP A 27 0.80 -10.75 -40.41
C ASP A 27 0.74 -11.57 -41.72
N HIS A 28 -0.18 -12.56 -41.77
CA HIS A 28 -0.50 -13.38 -42.94
C HIS A 28 -2.00 -13.36 -43.20
N LYS A 29 -2.43 -13.86 -44.36
CA LYS A 29 -3.87 -14.01 -44.65
C LYS A 29 -4.45 -15.11 -43.77
N PRO A 30 -5.26 -14.78 -42.75
CA PRO A 30 -5.75 -15.77 -41.79
C PRO A 30 -6.81 -16.67 -42.42
N THR A 31 -6.86 -17.90 -41.94
CA THR A 31 -8.00 -18.80 -42.15
C THR A 31 -9.17 -18.41 -41.27
N GLU A 32 -10.36 -18.89 -41.60
CA GLU A 32 -11.55 -18.63 -40.78
C GLU A 32 -11.38 -19.15 -39.35
N THR A 33 -10.77 -20.32 -39.18
CA THR A 33 -10.49 -20.91 -37.85
C THR A 33 -9.54 -20.05 -37.02
N GLU A 34 -8.47 -19.50 -37.61
CA GLU A 34 -7.55 -18.60 -36.92
C GLU A 34 -8.25 -17.30 -36.46
N VAL A 35 -9.12 -16.76 -37.30
CA VAL A 35 -9.91 -15.57 -36.92
C VAL A 35 -10.84 -15.88 -35.76
N TRP A 36 -11.54 -16.99 -35.78
CA TRP A 36 -12.41 -17.38 -34.65
C TRP A 36 -11.63 -17.67 -33.40
N LEU A 37 -10.47 -18.36 -33.50
CA LEU A 37 -9.62 -18.60 -32.32
C LEU A 37 -9.12 -17.29 -31.72
N ALA A 38 -8.62 -16.36 -32.53
CA ALA A 38 -8.11 -15.06 -32.07
C ALA A 38 -9.21 -14.14 -31.49
N LEU A 39 -10.46 -14.34 -31.89
CA LEU A 39 -11.60 -13.55 -31.40
C LEU A 39 -12.41 -14.27 -30.31
N SER A 40 -12.21 -15.57 -30.09
CA SER A 40 -12.99 -16.39 -29.16
C SER A 40 -13.02 -15.81 -27.75
N ASP A 41 -11.86 -15.42 -27.22
CA ASP A 41 -11.75 -14.84 -25.89
C ASP A 41 -12.50 -13.50 -25.79
N LYS A 42 -12.38 -12.63 -26.80
CA LYS A 42 -13.09 -11.34 -26.86
C LYS A 42 -14.60 -11.51 -26.99
N ILE A 43 -15.03 -12.50 -27.74
CA ILE A 43 -16.46 -12.82 -27.97
C ILE A 43 -17.05 -13.43 -26.70
N ASN A 44 -16.38 -14.44 -26.13
CA ASN A 44 -16.80 -15.10 -24.89
C ASN A 44 -16.84 -14.14 -23.71
N THR A 45 -15.81 -13.28 -23.57
CA THR A 45 -15.77 -12.23 -22.54
C THR A 45 -16.96 -11.26 -22.70
N THR A 46 -17.32 -10.90 -23.94
CA THR A 46 -18.46 -10.00 -24.22
C THR A 46 -19.80 -10.65 -23.90
N ILE A 47 -19.97 -11.94 -24.17
CA ILE A 47 -21.18 -12.70 -23.86
C ILE A 47 -21.32 -12.87 -22.34
N ASN A 48 -20.24 -13.19 -21.66
CA ASN A 48 -20.22 -13.34 -20.19
C ASN A 48 -20.50 -12.01 -19.47
N CYS A 49 -20.02 -10.87 -19.98
CA CYS A 49 -20.31 -9.55 -19.41
C CYS A 49 -21.80 -9.22 -19.27
N LYS A 50 -22.64 -9.75 -20.18
CA LYS A 50 -24.10 -9.52 -20.14
C LYS A 50 -24.85 -10.46 -19.21
N LYS A 51 -24.18 -11.46 -18.65
CA LYS A 51 -24.81 -12.51 -17.82
C LYS A 51 -24.27 -12.55 -16.39
N ILE A 52 -23.19 -11.83 -16.10
CA ILE A 52 -22.57 -11.82 -14.79
C ILE A 52 -22.81 -10.49 -14.09
N THR A 53 -23.34 -10.55 -12.88
CA THR A 53 -23.50 -9.36 -12.03
C THR A 53 -22.14 -8.89 -11.49
N PHE A 54 -22.09 -7.61 -11.06
CA PHE A 54 -20.86 -7.08 -10.45
C PHE A 54 -20.48 -7.87 -9.19
N GLU A 55 -21.44 -8.27 -8.38
CA GLU A 55 -21.21 -9.07 -7.18
C GLU A 55 -20.48 -10.40 -7.49
N LEU A 56 -20.99 -11.15 -8.46
CA LEU A 56 -20.40 -12.44 -8.87
C LEU A 56 -19.02 -12.22 -9.48
N ALA A 57 -18.89 -11.22 -10.34
CA ALA A 57 -17.61 -10.86 -10.95
C ALA A 57 -16.56 -10.45 -9.92
N ALA A 58 -16.95 -9.70 -8.89
CA ALA A 58 -16.04 -9.30 -7.79
C ALA A 58 -15.58 -10.50 -6.95
N LYS A 59 -16.50 -11.44 -6.66
CA LYS A 59 -16.15 -12.69 -5.96
C LYS A 59 -15.18 -13.53 -6.80
N GLU A 60 -15.41 -13.66 -8.09
CA GLU A 60 -14.52 -14.39 -9.00
C GLU A 60 -13.16 -13.70 -9.16
N TYR A 61 -13.15 -12.38 -9.26
CA TYR A 61 -11.91 -11.57 -9.28
C TYR A 61 -11.04 -11.83 -8.04
N CYS A 62 -11.65 -11.88 -6.86
CA CYS A 62 -10.95 -12.23 -5.62
C CYS A 62 -10.44 -13.67 -5.66
N LYS A 63 -11.29 -14.64 -6.04
CA LYS A 63 -10.95 -16.07 -6.06
C LYS A 63 -9.73 -16.38 -6.93
N ILE A 64 -9.68 -15.83 -8.15
CA ILE A 64 -8.58 -16.05 -9.10
C ILE A 64 -7.26 -15.48 -8.55
N ARG A 65 -7.30 -14.40 -7.75
CA ARG A 65 -6.11 -13.73 -7.22
C ARG A 65 -5.67 -14.19 -5.83
N LYS A 66 -6.35 -15.17 -5.24
CA LYS A 66 -6.09 -15.65 -3.88
C LYS A 66 -4.61 -15.97 -3.63
N ASN A 67 -3.96 -16.64 -4.56
CA ASN A 67 -2.58 -17.11 -4.39
C ASN A 67 -1.52 -16.08 -4.85
N VAL A 68 -1.94 -15.01 -5.51
CA VAL A 68 -1.04 -13.95 -6.03
C VAL A 68 -0.98 -12.76 -5.09
N LEU A 69 -2.11 -12.45 -4.43
CA LEU A 69 -2.21 -11.32 -3.52
C LEU A 69 -1.62 -11.66 -2.14
N SER A 70 -1.15 -10.62 -1.45
CA SER A 70 -0.83 -10.77 -0.03
C SER A 70 -2.11 -11.12 0.76
N PRO A 71 -2.03 -11.90 1.87
CA PRO A 71 -3.20 -12.27 2.67
C PRO A 71 -4.04 -11.06 3.09
N THR A 72 -3.39 -9.98 3.51
CA THR A 72 -4.07 -8.73 3.91
C THR A 72 -4.78 -8.07 2.73
N THR A 73 -4.14 -8.01 1.55
CA THR A 73 -4.77 -7.42 0.35
C THR A 73 -5.95 -8.26 -0.13
N TYR A 74 -5.78 -9.58 -0.13
CA TYR A 74 -6.86 -10.51 -0.48
C TYR A 74 -8.06 -10.34 0.45
N ARG A 75 -7.83 -10.29 1.77
CA ARG A 75 -8.86 -10.06 2.78
C ARG A 75 -9.60 -8.73 2.56
N GLU A 76 -8.85 -7.65 2.31
CA GLU A 76 -9.46 -6.34 2.05
C GLU A 76 -10.27 -6.32 0.73
N TYR A 77 -9.83 -7.01 -0.31
CA TYR A 77 -10.59 -7.14 -1.55
C TYR A 77 -11.89 -7.92 -1.34
N CYS A 78 -11.86 -9.03 -0.60
CA CYS A 78 -13.07 -9.78 -0.24
C CYS A 78 -14.05 -8.94 0.58
N LYS A 79 -13.57 -8.10 1.50
CA LYS A 79 -14.42 -7.16 2.25
C LYS A 79 -14.96 -6.05 1.36
N THR A 80 -14.14 -5.53 0.43
CA THR A 80 -14.53 -4.45 -0.46
C THR A 80 -15.61 -4.91 -1.44
N SER A 81 -15.58 -6.17 -1.89
CA SER A 81 -16.55 -6.71 -2.85
C SER A 81 -18.01 -6.59 -2.38
N SER A 82 -18.26 -6.57 -1.07
CA SER A 82 -19.60 -6.43 -0.47
C SER A 82 -19.91 -5.02 0.06
N ARG A 83 -19.11 -4.00 -0.30
CA ARG A 83 -19.29 -2.63 0.23
C ARG A 83 -19.97 -1.66 -0.72
N PHE A 84 -20.33 -2.10 -1.90
CA PHE A 84 -21.07 -1.32 -2.90
C PHE A 84 -22.58 -1.36 -2.61
N SER A 85 -23.33 -0.43 -3.18
CA SER A 85 -24.80 -0.44 -3.07
C SER A 85 -25.39 -1.73 -3.65
N GLU A 86 -26.55 -2.16 -3.16
CA GLU A 86 -27.24 -3.36 -3.65
C GLU A 86 -27.58 -3.21 -5.14
N ASP A 87 -28.03 -2.01 -5.53
CA ASP A 87 -28.32 -1.69 -6.93
C ASP A 87 -27.10 -1.88 -7.82
N PHE A 88 -25.93 -1.38 -7.40
CA PHE A 88 -24.69 -1.54 -8.16
C PHE A 88 -24.23 -2.98 -8.22
N GLN A 89 -24.34 -3.73 -7.12
CA GLN A 89 -23.93 -5.13 -7.04
C GLN A 89 -24.77 -6.03 -7.98
N SER A 90 -26.05 -5.70 -8.16
CA SER A 90 -26.99 -6.46 -9.01
C SER A 90 -26.84 -6.20 -10.51
N LEU A 91 -26.17 -5.10 -10.90
CA LEU A 91 -25.97 -4.76 -12.30
C LEU A 91 -25.05 -5.76 -13.02
N ASN A 92 -25.42 -6.12 -14.26
CA ASN A 92 -24.50 -6.86 -15.11
C ASN A 92 -23.28 -6.02 -15.49
N ILE A 93 -22.12 -6.61 -15.53
CA ILE A 93 -20.87 -5.94 -15.92
C ILE A 93 -20.99 -5.23 -17.27
N GLY A 94 -21.79 -5.80 -18.20
CA GLY A 94 -22.02 -5.21 -19.53
C GLY A 94 -22.78 -3.88 -19.48
N ASP A 95 -23.62 -3.68 -18.49
CA ASP A 95 -24.53 -2.54 -18.36
C ASP A 95 -23.91 -1.38 -17.55
N ILE A 96 -22.76 -1.62 -16.92
CA ILE A 96 -22.06 -0.59 -16.13
C ILE A 96 -21.46 0.46 -17.05
N THR A 97 -21.93 1.70 -16.92
CA THR A 97 -21.47 2.89 -17.65
C THR A 97 -20.71 3.85 -16.73
N ALA A 98 -20.10 4.90 -17.30
CA ALA A 98 -19.43 5.93 -16.50
C ALA A 98 -20.41 6.67 -15.56
N SER A 99 -21.64 6.90 -15.99
CA SER A 99 -22.69 7.53 -15.16
C SER A 99 -23.07 6.65 -13.97
N VAL A 100 -23.22 5.36 -14.18
CA VAL A 100 -23.49 4.38 -13.11
C VAL A 100 -22.37 4.38 -12.08
N ILE A 101 -21.10 4.37 -12.53
CA ILE A 101 -19.93 4.46 -11.64
C ILE A 101 -19.92 5.79 -10.88
N GLN A 102 -20.28 6.91 -11.53
CA GLN A 102 -20.33 8.20 -10.85
C GLN A 102 -21.40 8.22 -9.76
N CYS A 103 -22.57 7.62 -10.00
CA CYS A 103 -23.63 7.47 -8.99
C CYS A 103 -23.13 6.65 -7.79
N GLU A 104 -22.45 5.54 -8.03
CA GLU A 104 -21.89 4.71 -6.97
C GLU A 104 -20.79 5.43 -6.18
N ILE A 105 -19.92 6.21 -6.85
CA ILE A 105 -18.93 7.06 -6.19
C ILE A 105 -19.62 8.09 -5.28
N ASN A 106 -20.68 8.72 -5.73
CA ASN A 106 -21.43 9.69 -4.94
C ASN A 106 -22.06 9.02 -3.70
N TYR A 107 -22.66 7.85 -3.86
CA TYR A 107 -23.19 7.04 -2.76
C TYR A 107 -22.10 6.72 -1.71
N LEU A 108 -20.95 6.21 -2.15
CA LEU A 108 -19.82 5.89 -1.26
C LEU A 108 -19.24 7.13 -0.58
N SER A 109 -19.25 8.28 -1.27
CA SER A 109 -18.69 9.53 -0.76
C SER A 109 -19.51 10.12 0.39
N ALA A 110 -20.79 9.77 0.52
CA ALA A 110 -21.64 10.23 1.61
C ALA A 110 -21.17 9.72 2.99
N THR A 111 -20.50 8.55 3.04
CA THR A 111 -20.14 7.90 4.31
C THR A 111 -18.66 7.53 4.42
N ARG A 112 -17.86 7.72 3.38
CA ARG A 112 -16.47 7.28 3.31
C ARG A 112 -15.50 8.42 3.01
N SER A 113 -14.27 8.29 3.50
CA SER A 113 -13.21 9.25 3.16
C SER A 113 -12.84 9.17 1.67
N ALA A 114 -12.38 10.29 1.08
CA ALA A 114 -11.94 10.36 -0.31
C ALA A 114 -10.91 9.27 -0.67
N LYS A 115 -9.98 8.95 0.23
CA LYS A 115 -9.01 7.87 0.06
C LYS A 115 -9.68 6.49 -0.02
N THR A 116 -10.67 6.23 0.81
CA THR A 116 -11.44 4.97 0.81
C THR A 116 -12.22 4.83 -0.49
N VAL A 117 -12.91 5.90 -0.93
CA VAL A 117 -13.65 5.93 -2.19
C VAL A 117 -12.71 5.65 -3.37
N LYS A 118 -11.53 6.27 -3.39
CA LYS A 118 -10.51 6.00 -4.43
C LYS A 118 -10.07 4.53 -4.45
N ASN A 119 -9.90 3.90 -3.29
CA ASN A 119 -9.54 2.48 -3.22
C ASN A 119 -10.69 1.59 -3.75
N TYR A 120 -11.93 1.90 -3.42
CA TYR A 120 -13.10 1.18 -3.92
C TYR A 120 -13.28 1.36 -5.42
N TYR A 121 -13.10 2.58 -5.93
CA TYR A 121 -13.08 2.85 -7.36
C TYR A 121 -12.02 2.03 -8.11
N ASN A 122 -10.80 1.97 -7.59
CA ASN A 122 -9.72 1.18 -8.20
C ASN A 122 -10.06 -0.32 -8.22
N PHE A 123 -10.65 -0.85 -7.14
CA PHE A 123 -11.12 -2.23 -7.10
C PHE A 123 -12.24 -2.46 -8.13
N MET A 124 -13.27 -1.62 -8.14
CA MET A 124 -14.40 -1.67 -9.08
C MET A 124 -13.92 -1.70 -10.53
N VAL A 125 -13.06 -0.76 -10.92
CA VAL A 125 -12.52 -0.68 -12.28
C VAL A 125 -11.69 -1.92 -12.63
N SER A 126 -10.94 -2.46 -11.66
CA SER A 126 -10.15 -3.67 -11.86
C SER A 126 -11.03 -4.90 -12.09
N VAL A 127 -12.16 -5.02 -11.39
CA VAL A 127 -13.15 -6.07 -11.60
C VAL A 127 -13.79 -5.93 -12.98
N ILE A 128 -14.23 -4.72 -13.35
CA ILE A 128 -14.87 -4.47 -14.65
C ILE A 128 -13.90 -4.79 -15.79
N ARG A 129 -12.64 -4.38 -15.69
CA ARG A 129 -11.60 -4.62 -16.71
C ARG A 129 -11.25 -6.10 -16.90
N MET A 130 -11.47 -6.95 -15.92
CA MET A 130 -11.30 -8.40 -16.09
C MET A 130 -12.25 -8.96 -17.18
N TYR A 131 -13.45 -8.39 -17.31
CA TYR A 131 -14.45 -8.79 -18.31
C TYR A 131 -14.53 -7.86 -19.51
N ARG A 132 -14.07 -6.62 -19.35
CA ARG A 132 -14.09 -5.56 -20.37
C ARG A 132 -12.71 -4.88 -20.42
N PRO A 133 -11.68 -5.52 -20.99
CA PRO A 133 -10.28 -5.03 -20.97
C PRO A 133 -10.13 -3.60 -21.49
N ASP A 134 -10.89 -3.25 -22.53
CA ASP A 134 -10.85 -1.92 -23.17
C ASP A 134 -11.72 -0.87 -22.45
N PHE A 135 -12.28 -1.18 -21.25
CA PHE A 135 -13.14 -0.28 -20.53
C PHE A 135 -12.39 0.96 -20.08
N LYS A 136 -12.74 2.10 -20.66
CA LYS A 136 -12.25 3.42 -20.29
C LYS A 136 -13.37 4.17 -19.58
N VAL A 137 -13.03 4.76 -18.45
CA VAL A 137 -14.00 5.52 -17.65
C VAL A 137 -13.35 6.79 -17.13
N TYR A 138 -14.08 7.88 -17.28
CA TYR A 138 -13.73 9.19 -16.74
C TYR A 138 -14.82 9.58 -15.75
N VAL A 139 -14.45 9.68 -14.47
CA VAL A 139 -15.34 10.04 -13.37
C VAL A 139 -14.64 11.04 -12.45
N LYS A 140 -15.41 11.82 -11.73
CA LYS A 140 -14.91 12.76 -10.74
C LYS A 140 -14.83 12.06 -9.39
N LEU A 141 -13.63 11.92 -8.85
CA LEU A 141 -13.39 11.40 -7.51
C LEU A 141 -13.43 12.53 -6.47
N PRO A 142 -13.84 12.25 -5.22
CA PRO A 142 -13.80 13.25 -4.16
C PRO A 142 -12.36 13.66 -3.86
N ASN A 143 -12.15 14.95 -3.65
CA ASN A 143 -10.87 15.49 -3.20
C ASN A 143 -10.71 15.25 -1.71
N GLY A 144 -9.57 14.72 -1.29
CA GLY A 144 -9.23 14.58 0.11
C GLY A 144 -8.51 15.84 0.62
N GLU A 145 -8.89 16.31 1.78
CA GLU A 145 -8.11 17.33 2.49
C GLU A 145 -6.76 16.75 2.90
N LYS A 146 -5.70 17.53 2.67
CA LYS A 146 -4.37 17.23 3.22
C LYS A 146 -4.38 17.66 4.70
N LYS A 147 -4.63 16.70 5.59
CA LYS A 147 -4.45 16.94 7.03
C LYS A 147 -2.95 16.97 7.33
N GLU A 148 -2.53 18.00 8.07
CA GLU A 148 -1.18 18.00 8.63
C GLU A 148 -0.95 16.74 9.47
N THR A 149 0.22 16.17 9.28
CA THR A 149 0.59 14.94 9.93
C THR A 149 1.25 15.27 11.27
N TYR A 150 0.53 15.07 12.38
CA TYR A 150 1.13 15.18 13.69
C TYR A 150 2.25 14.16 13.87
N ILE A 151 3.42 14.63 14.31
CA ILE A 151 4.58 13.81 14.70
C ILE A 151 4.82 14.11 16.20
N PRO A 152 4.93 13.08 17.06
CA PRO A 152 5.16 13.28 18.48
C PRO A 152 6.49 13.98 18.75
N THR A 153 6.55 14.77 19.83
CA THR A 153 7.76 15.47 20.29
C THR A 153 8.71 14.53 21.03
N ASP A 154 9.94 14.99 21.28
CA ASP A 154 10.93 14.21 22.03
C ASP A 154 10.44 13.93 23.47
N GLU A 155 9.79 14.90 24.13
CA GLU A 155 9.22 14.75 25.46
C GLU A 155 8.11 13.69 25.49
N GLU A 156 7.25 13.68 24.48
CA GLU A 156 6.18 12.69 24.35
C GLU A 156 6.73 11.29 24.10
N ILE A 157 7.81 11.17 23.33
CA ILE A 157 8.48 9.89 23.09
C ILE A 157 9.16 9.38 24.37
N HIS A 158 9.88 10.24 25.10
CA HIS A 158 10.46 9.85 26.38
C HIS A 158 9.40 9.38 27.36
N LYS A 159 8.29 10.13 27.47
CA LYS A 159 7.15 9.79 28.32
C LYS A 159 6.49 8.47 27.92
N LEU A 160 6.39 8.19 26.60
CA LEU A 160 5.87 6.92 26.09
C LEU A 160 6.78 5.75 26.46
N ILE A 161 8.10 5.90 26.32
CA ILE A 161 9.08 4.86 26.66
C ILE A 161 9.03 4.57 28.16
N GLU A 162 9.02 5.57 29.03
CA GLU A 162 8.91 5.38 30.50
C GLU A 162 7.58 4.75 30.88
N HIS A 163 6.48 5.17 30.25
CA HIS A 163 5.18 4.53 30.44
C HIS A 163 5.20 3.06 30.02
N ALA A 164 5.86 2.73 28.92
CA ALA A 164 5.98 1.35 28.43
C ALA A 164 6.84 0.45 29.35
N LYS A 165 7.85 1.04 30.03
CA LYS A 165 8.66 0.33 31.04
C LYS A 165 7.85 -0.06 32.27
N THR A 166 7.00 0.83 32.74
CA THR A 166 6.31 0.70 34.04
C THR A 166 4.94 0.05 33.94
N THR A 167 4.32 0.02 32.75
CA THR A 167 2.97 -0.51 32.57
C THR A 167 3.02 -1.98 32.13
N LYS A 168 2.12 -2.79 32.70
CA LYS A 168 1.98 -4.22 32.35
C LYS A 168 3.32 -4.96 32.35
N GLU A 169 4.09 -4.79 33.45
CA GLU A 169 5.39 -5.44 33.65
C GLU A 169 6.41 -5.19 32.53
N GLY A 170 6.28 -4.08 31.83
CA GLY A 170 7.20 -3.70 30.77
C GLY A 170 7.04 -4.46 29.44
N VAL A 171 5.94 -5.20 29.25
CA VAL A 171 5.71 -5.98 28.01
C VAL A 171 5.74 -5.10 26.75
N PHE A 172 5.37 -3.82 26.87
CA PHE A 172 5.39 -2.89 25.73
C PHE A 172 6.71 -2.14 25.56
N TYR A 173 7.67 -2.28 26.48
CA TYR A 173 8.94 -1.53 26.40
C TYR A 173 9.71 -1.87 25.10
N VAL A 174 10.03 -3.14 24.87
CA VAL A 174 10.74 -3.58 23.67
C VAL A 174 10.00 -3.16 22.39
N PRO A 175 8.69 -3.47 22.19
CA PRO A 175 8.00 -3.09 20.96
C PRO A 175 7.92 -1.57 20.73
N ILE A 176 7.80 -0.75 21.76
CA ILE A 176 7.80 0.71 21.62
C ILE A 176 9.17 1.23 21.21
N VAL A 177 10.25 0.77 21.84
CA VAL A 177 11.60 1.15 21.44
C VAL A 177 11.87 0.75 19.99
N LEU A 178 11.55 -0.47 19.58
CA LEU A 178 11.72 -0.91 18.18
C LEU A 178 10.90 -0.08 17.19
N ALA A 179 9.70 0.37 17.59
CA ALA A 179 8.90 1.28 16.77
C ALA A 179 9.57 2.65 16.61
N CYS A 180 10.23 3.16 17.66
CA CYS A 180 11.05 4.38 17.62
C CYS A 180 12.32 4.22 16.78
N TYR A 181 12.80 2.98 16.57
CA TYR A 181 13.86 2.63 15.61
C TYR A 181 13.33 2.39 14.18
N GLY A 182 12.13 2.84 13.89
CA GLY A 182 11.57 2.86 12.54
C GLY A 182 10.97 1.54 12.07
N MET A 183 10.80 0.53 12.93
CA MET A 183 10.21 -0.75 12.56
C MET A 183 8.68 -0.65 12.46
N ARG A 184 8.10 -1.43 11.53
CA ARG A 184 6.65 -1.51 11.40
C ARG A 184 6.07 -2.41 12.50
N ARG A 185 4.88 -2.10 13.01
CA ARG A 185 4.21 -2.92 14.05
C ARG A 185 4.10 -4.41 13.69
N SER A 186 3.90 -4.72 12.41
CA SER A 186 3.83 -6.11 11.93
C SER A 186 5.19 -6.80 11.89
N GLU A 187 6.27 -6.06 11.70
CA GLU A 187 7.65 -6.55 11.77
C GLU A 187 7.99 -6.88 13.22
N ILE A 188 7.77 -5.95 14.14
CA ILE A 188 8.03 -6.10 15.57
C ILE A 188 7.39 -7.36 16.14
N CYS A 189 6.12 -7.64 15.79
CA CYS A 189 5.41 -8.84 16.25
C CYS A 189 5.89 -10.15 15.59
N ALA A 190 6.80 -10.09 14.64
CA ALA A 190 7.36 -11.27 13.98
C ALA A 190 8.79 -11.57 14.41
N ILE A 191 9.49 -10.63 15.06
CA ILE A 191 10.88 -10.79 15.50
C ILE A 191 10.98 -11.82 16.62
N THR A 192 11.91 -12.77 16.46
CA THR A 192 12.30 -13.77 17.44
C THR A 192 13.79 -13.59 17.82
N SER A 193 14.28 -14.31 18.82
CA SER A 193 15.70 -14.33 19.17
C SER A 193 16.62 -14.64 17.99
N ASP A 194 16.18 -15.54 17.09
CA ASP A 194 16.97 -15.97 15.92
C ASP A 194 17.19 -14.83 14.89
N ASP A 195 16.34 -13.81 14.93
CA ASP A 195 16.48 -12.64 14.07
C ASP A 195 17.48 -11.60 14.62
N VAL A 196 18.07 -11.84 15.81
CA VAL A 196 18.96 -10.88 16.49
C VAL A 196 20.41 -11.38 16.50
N LYS A 197 21.28 -10.73 15.73
CA LYS A 197 22.71 -10.99 15.65
C LYS A 197 23.50 -9.87 16.33
N GLY A 198 24.12 -10.16 17.47
CA GLY A 198 24.73 -9.10 18.28
C GLY A 198 23.64 -8.12 18.75
N ASN A 199 23.76 -6.88 18.35
CA ASN A 199 22.79 -5.80 18.54
C ASN A 199 22.09 -5.39 17.23
N ILE A 200 22.05 -6.27 16.22
CA ILE A 200 21.41 -6.02 14.93
C ILE A 200 20.18 -6.91 14.78
N VAL A 201 19.03 -6.33 14.46
CA VAL A 201 17.80 -7.05 14.12
C VAL A 201 17.71 -7.21 12.61
N CYS A 202 17.64 -8.47 12.16
CA CYS A 202 17.46 -8.84 10.75
C CYS A 202 15.96 -8.92 10.42
N ILE A 203 15.40 -7.89 9.80
CA ILE A 203 13.97 -7.84 9.47
C ILE A 203 13.73 -8.54 8.14
N ARG A 204 13.03 -9.70 8.17
CA ARG A 204 12.78 -10.58 7.00
C ARG A 204 11.34 -11.08 6.94
N LYS A 205 10.53 -10.83 7.96
CA LYS A 205 9.19 -11.38 8.11
C LYS A 205 8.24 -10.38 8.79
N ALA A 206 6.93 -10.61 8.65
CA ALA A 206 5.92 -9.79 9.30
C ALA A 206 4.73 -10.63 9.76
N LYS A 207 4.13 -10.27 10.90
CA LYS A 207 2.89 -10.86 11.41
C LYS A 207 1.70 -10.14 10.79
N VAL A 208 0.91 -10.86 9.99
CA VAL A 208 -0.22 -10.31 9.23
C VAL A 208 -1.49 -11.12 9.49
N MET A 209 -2.64 -10.50 9.28
CA MET A 209 -3.92 -11.18 9.44
C MET A 209 -4.36 -11.78 8.10
N ASP A 210 -4.74 -13.04 8.09
CA ASP A 210 -5.28 -13.75 6.94
C ASP A 210 -6.80 -13.51 6.75
N ILE A 211 -7.40 -14.23 5.79
CA ILE A 211 -8.82 -14.13 5.49
C ILE A 211 -9.70 -14.64 6.63
N ASP A 212 -9.22 -15.64 7.38
CA ASP A 212 -9.93 -16.29 8.49
C ASP A 212 -9.76 -15.55 9.82
N ASN A 213 -9.23 -14.30 9.77
CA ASN A 213 -8.89 -13.48 10.94
C ASN A 213 -7.83 -14.09 11.86
N LYS A 214 -6.99 -14.99 11.35
CA LYS A 214 -5.87 -15.56 12.09
C LYS A 214 -4.60 -14.77 11.84
N TRP A 215 -3.80 -14.58 12.88
CA TRP A 215 -2.48 -13.99 12.77
C TRP A 215 -1.49 -15.03 12.28
N ILE A 216 -0.86 -14.76 11.14
CA ILE A 216 0.17 -15.61 10.53
C ILE A 216 1.47 -14.82 10.35
N ILE A 217 2.60 -15.52 10.46
CA ILE A 217 3.90 -14.95 10.12
C ILE A 217 4.15 -15.23 8.64
N LYS A 218 4.39 -14.15 7.89
CA LYS A 218 4.70 -14.21 6.47
C LYS A 218 6.12 -13.72 6.23
N PRO A 219 6.97 -14.50 5.53
CA PRO A 219 8.24 -13.97 5.03
C PRO A 219 7.93 -12.84 4.05
N TYR A 220 8.78 -11.81 4.02
CA TYR A 220 8.64 -10.77 3.01
C TYR A 220 8.86 -11.38 1.62
N PRO A 221 8.02 -11.02 0.63
CA PRO A 221 8.35 -11.32 -0.74
C PRO A 221 9.67 -10.64 -1.07
N LYS A 222 10.43 -11.21 -2.01
CA LYS A 222 11.76 -10.79 -2.49
C LYS A 222 11.95 -9.32 -2.92
N ASN A 223 11.19 -8.38 -2.38
CA ASN A 223 11.44 -6.96 -2.59
C ASN A 223 12.59 -6.56 -1.68
N GLU A 224 13.75 -6.36 -2.25
CA GLU A 224 15.02 -6.02 -1.63
C GLU A 224 14.94 -4.91 -0.57
N THR A 225 14.06 -3.94 -0.75
CA THR A 225 13.89 -2.80 0.15
C THR A 225 13.18 -3.08 1.48
N SER A 226 12.50 -4.22 1.63
CA SER A 226 11.81 -4.59 2.89
C SER A 226 12.71 -5.40 3.81
N ASN A 227 13.68 -6.15 3.25
CA ASN A 227 14.69 -6.88 3.98
C ASN A 227 15.80 -5.91 4.37
N ARG A 228 15.99 -5.72 5.65
CA ARG A 228 17.00 -4.82 6.18
C ARG A 228 17.51 -5.24 7.55
N ASP A 229 18.66 -4.76 7.91
CA ASP A 229 19.30 -4.95 9.19
C ASP A 229 19.29 -3.62 9.94
N VAL A 230 18.77 -3.62 11.16
CA VAL A 230 18.62 -2.42 11.97
C VAL A 230 19.39 -2.57 13.27
N PRO A 231 20.41 -1.74 13.51
CA PRO A 231 21.07 -1.66 14.80
C PRO A 231 20.09 -1.17 15.88
N ILE A 232 20.14 -1.81 17.05
CA ILE A 232 19.30 -1.50 18.22
C ILE A 232 20.15 -1.41 19.48
N PRO A 233 19.66 -0.81 20.58
CA PRO A 233 20.38 -0.81 21.86
C PRO A 233 20.66 -2.23 22.35
N THR A 234 21.83 -2.41 22.97
CA THR A 234 22.29 -3.73 23.43
C THR A 234 21.36 -4.35 24.47
N ASP A 235 20.83 -3.55 25.40
CA ASP A 235 19.88 -3.98 26.41
C ASP A 235 18.56 -4.49 25.80
N ILE A 236 18.09 -3.89 24.70
CA ILE A 236 16.93 -4.35 23.95
C ILE A 236 17.22 -5.67 23.24
N ALA A 237 18.41 -5.80 22.62
CA ALA A 237 18.83 -7.04 21.98
C ALA A 237 18.91 -8.20 22.99
N GLU A 238 19.48 -7.96 24.17
CA GLU A 238 19.57 -8.94 25.26
C GLU A 238 18.19 -9.34 25.78
N LYS A 239 17.27 -8.39 25.94
CA LYS A 239 15.87 -8.68 26.32
C LYS A 239 15.18 -9.55 25.29
N ILE A 240 15.34 -9.28 23.99
CA ILE A 240 14.75 -10.11 22.93
C ILE A 240 15.32 -11.54 22.99
N LYS A 241 16.65 -11.67 23.16
CA LYS A 241 17.30 -12.97 23.26
C LYS A 241 16.86 -13.77 24.49
N SER A 242 16.75 -13.13 25.64
CA SER A 242 16.37 -13.78 26.90
C SER A 242 14.93 -14.23 26.91
N GLN A 243 14.00 -13.46 26.34
CA GLN A 243 12.58 -13.81 26.30
C GLN A 243 12.15 -14.57 25.03
N GLY A 244 13.04 -14.71 24.01
CA GLY A 244 12.81 -15.46 22.78
C GLY A 244 12.06 -14.71 21.67
N TYR A 245 11.56 -13.51 21.92
CA TYR A 245 10.75 -12.69 20.98
C TYR A 245 10.84 -11.21 21.31
N ALA A 246 10.54 -10.33 20.35
CA ALA A 246 10.41 -8.90 20.63
C ALA A 246 9.05 -8.56 21.26
N TYR A 247 7.97 -9.20 20.80
CA TYR A 247 6.62 -9.02 21.35
C TYR A 247 5.71 -10.22 21.03
N ASN A 248 5.20 -10.89 22.04
CA ASN A 248 4.30 -12.05 21.90
C ASN A 248 2.82 -11.66 21.72
N GLY A 249 2.52 -10.42 21.34
CA GLY A 249 1.15 -9.96 21.09
C GLY A 249 0.83 -9.83 19.61
N THR A 250 -0.16 -8.98 19.33
CA THR A 250 -0.61 -8.66 17.97
C THR A 250 -0.23 -7.23 17.58
N PRO A 251 -0.11 -6.92 16.27
CA PRO A 251 0.09 -5.56 15.82
C PRO A 251 -0.96 -4.55 16.32
N ASN A 252 -2.19 -5.02 16.59
CA ASN A 252 -3.24 -4.17 17.16
C ASN A 252 -2.95 -3.84 18.63
N GLY A 253 -2.45 -4.78 19.43
CA GLY A 253 -2.10 -4.53 20.82
C GLY A 253 -1.11 -3.39 21.01
N ILE A 254 -0.10 -3.25 20.11
CA ILE A 254 0.82 -2.09 20.16
C ILE A 254 0.07 -0.80 19.81
N THR A 255 -0.87 -0.84 18.87
CA THR A 255 -1.67 0.33 18.50
C THR A 255 -2.60 0.76 19.64
N ASP A 256 -3.26 -0.20 20.28
CA ASP A 256 -4.17 0.04 21.39
C ASP A 256 -3.42 0.63 22.59
N PHE A 257 -2.22 0.11 22.91
CA PHE A 257 -1.36 0.66 23.96
C PHE A 257 -1.01 2.15 23.73
N ILE A 258 -0.63 2.53 22.50
CA ILE A 258 -0.34 3.93 22.18
C ILE A 258 -1.61 4.78 22.26
N THR A 259 -2.75 4.25 21.82
CA THR A 259 -4.03 4.95 21.89
C THR A 259 -4.42 5.24 23.34
N ASP A 260 -4.26 4.25 24.23
CA ASP A 260 -4.54 4.40 25.65
C ASP A 260 -3.55 5.35 26.32
N PHE A 261 -2.26 5.30 25.96
CA PHE A 261 -1.27 6.27 26.40
C PHE A 261 -1.66 7.70 26.00
N CYS A 262 -2.01 7.95 24.75
CA CYS A 262 -2.41 9.29 24.30
C CYS A 262 -3.62 9.80 25.07
N LYS A 263 -4.63 8.95 25.31
CA LYS A 263 -5.81 9.29 26.10
C LYS A 263 -5.44 9.62 27.56
N LYS A 264 -4.63 8.75 28.18
CA LYS A 264 -4.24 8.88 29.60
C LYS A 264 -3.53 10.21 29.89
N TYR A 265 -2.69 10.65 28.97
CA TYR A 265 -1.85 11.83 29.14
C TYR A 265 -2.35 13.07 28.39
N ASN A 266 -3.55 12.98 27.79
CA ASN A 266 -4.16 14.06 26.98
C ASN A 266 -3.22 14.57 25.87
N ILE A 267 -2.56 13.63 25.17
CA ILE A 267 -1.66 13.89 24.06
C ILE A 267 -2.42 13.72 22.75
N ASN A 268 -2.10 14.53 21.74
CA ASN A 268 -2.65 14.36 20.40
C ASN A 268 -2.41 12.93 19.91
N HIS A 269 -3.49 12.26 19.44
CA HIS A 269 -3.40 10.87 19.02
C HIS A 269 -2.42 10.68 17.87
N PHE A 270 -1.50 9.75 18.05
CA PHE A 270 -0.60 9.27 16.99
C PHE A 270 -0.58 7.74 16.91
N SER A 271 -0.32 7.21 15.72
CA SER A 271 -0.23 5.77 15.49
C SER A 271 1.22 5.28 15.59
N VAL A 272 1.41 3.96 15.72
CA VAL A 272 2.75 3.32 15.64
C VAL A 272 3.55 3.80 14.41
N HIS A 273 2.88 4.02 13.27
CA HIS A 273 3.54 4.51 12.06
C HIS A 273 4.13 5.93 12.22
N LYS A 274 3.61 6.73 13.14
CA LYS A 274 4.16 8.05 13.47
C LYS A 274 5.45 8.00 14.26
N LEU A 275 5.69 6.94 15.03
CA LEU A 275 7.00 6.69 15.65
C LEU A 275 8.08 6.47 14.59
N ARG A 276 7.73 5.79 13.50
CA ARG A 276 8.63 5.65 12.36
C ARG A 276 8.85 6.98 11.60
N HIS A 277 7.84 7.84 11.51
CA HIS A 277 8.01 9.20 10.99
C HIS A 277 8.91 10.03 11.90
N TYR A 278 8.72 9.93 13.21
CA TYR A 278 9.62 10.53 14.20
C TYR A 278 11.07 10.09 14.01
N PHE A 279 11.33 8.77 13.93
CA PHE A 279 12.66 8.22 13.65
C PHE A 279 13.30 8.86 12.42
N CYS A 280 12.60 8.86 11.30
CA CYS A 280 13.12 9.47 10.07
C CYS A 280 13.39 10.97 10.24
N SER A 281 12.50 11.70 10.92
CA SER A 281 12.64 13.14 11.17
C SER A 281 13.84 13.45 12.06
N ARG A 282 14.07 12.64 13.10
CA ARG A 282 15.23 12.81 14.00
C ARG A 282 16.54 12.54 13.28
N LEU A 283 16.67 11.43 12.55
CA LEU A 283 17.88 11.15 11.78
C LEU A 283 18.18 12.26 10.75
N SER A 284 17.14 12.82 10.13
CA SER A 284 17.32 13.98 9.28
C SER A 284 17.77 15.21 10.05
N ALA A 285 17.27 15.42 11.26
CA ALA A 285 17.70 16.52 12.09
C ALA A 285 19.20 16.44 12.40
N GLU A 286 19.71 15.24 12.59
CA GLU A 286 21.12 14.93 12.78
C GLU A 286 21.95 14.91 11.47
N ASN A 287 21.39 15.40 10.36
CA ASN A 287 22.04 15.46 9.05
C ASN A 287 22.44 14.10 8.44
N ILE A 288 21.85 13.00 8.88
CA ILE A 288 22.02 11.69 8.25
C ILE A 288 21.45 11.75 6.83
N ASP A 289 22.15 11.18 5.88
CA ASP A 289 21.76 11.20 4.48
C ASP A 289 20.44 10.40 4.23
N ILE A 290 19.75 10.79 3.17
CA ILE A 290 18.44 10.20 2.84
C ILE A 290 18.52 8.70 2.52
N GLU A 291 19.60 8.25 1.89
CA GLU A 291 19.78 6.85 1.47
C GLU A 291 19.95 5.95 2.70
N THR A 292 20.77 6.39 3.67
CA THR A 292 20.92 5.72 4.97
C THR A 292 19.58 5.65 5.72
N ILE A 293 18.80 6.73 5.75
CA ILE A 293 17.49 6.73 6.41
C ILE A 293 16.51 5.79 5.70
N ILE A 294 16.51 5.76 4.36
CA ILE A 294 15.69 4.83 3.57
C ILE A 294 16.10 3.39 3.85
N SER A 295 17.40 3.10 3.89
CA SER A 295 17.93 1.77 4.21
C SER A 295 17.48 1.28 5.58
N LEU A 296 17.66 2.08 6.63
CA LEU A 296 17.28 1.74 8.00
C LEU A 296 15.77 1.63 8.16
N SER A 297 15.01 2.54 7.55
CA SER A 297 13.57 2.54 7.65
C SER A 297 12.88 1.55 6.69
N GLY A 298 13.50 1.18 5.55
CA GLY A 298 12.89 0.32 4.53
C GLY A 298 11.70 0.99 3.84
N HIS A 299 11.80 2.27 3.49
CA HIS A 299 10.84 2.94 2.61
C HIS A 299 11.14 2.60 1.14
N LYS A 300 10.08 2.34 0.35
CA LYS A 300 10.24 2.00 -1.08
C LYS A 300 10.62 3.18 -1.96
N THR A 301 10.27 4.39 -1.53
CA THR A 301 10.47 5.60 -2.33
C THR A 301 10.86 6.76 -1.43
N ASP A 302 11.67 7.64 -1.96
CA ASP A 302 12.04 8.92 -1.37
C ASP A 302 10.86 9.93 -1.31
N TYR A 303 9.72 9.63 -1.99
CA TYR A 303 8.56 10.52 -2.02
C TYR A 303 8.01 10.83 -0.62
N VAL A 304 7.87 9.79 0.24
CA VAL A 304 7.43 9.99 1.63
C VAL A 304 8.46 10.80 2.40
N MET A 305 9.74 10.50 2.18
CA MET A 305 10.86 11.24 2.78
C MET A 305 10.87 12.69 2.30
N LYS A 306 10.80 12.95 0.99
CA LYS A 306 10.74 14.30 0.41
C LYS A 306 9.58 15.13 0.96
N SER A 307 8.44 14.54 1.28
CA SER A 307 7.32 15.27 1.88
C SER A 307 7.59 15.71 3.33
N ILE A 308 8.34 14.89 4.09
CA ILE A 308 8.77 15.20 5.47
C ILE A 308 9.91 16.24 5.46
N TYR A 309 10.78 16.19 4.44
CA TYR A 309 12.01 16.97 4.32
C TYR A 309 11.87 18.27 3.56
N ARG A 310 10.71 18.56 2.96
CA ARG A 310 10.56 19.72 2.03
C ARG A 310 11.02 21.04 2.65
N HIS A 311 10.73 21.31 3.91
CA HIS A 311 11.19 22.52 4.61
C HIS A 311 12.71 22.54 4.81
N LYS A 312 13.31 21.41 5.24
CA LYS A 312 14.76 21.32 5.45
C LYS A 312 15.58 21.32 4.18
N ILE A 313 15.03 20.84 3.05
CA ILE A 313 15.70 20.95 1.75
C ILE A 313 15.86 22.43 1.37
N GLN A 314 14.86 23.25 1.61
CA GLN A 314 14.95 24.69 1.36
C GLN A 314 16.02 25.36 2.24
N GLU A 315 16.06 25.07 3.54
CA GLU A 315 17.10 25.60 4.43
C GLU A 315 18.52 25.15 4.01
N LYS A 316 18.68 23.87 3.65
CA LYS A 316 19.96 23.34 3.15
C LYS A 316 20.38 23.97 1.80
N VAL A 317 19.44 24.26 0.92
CA VAL A 317 19.72 24.95 -0.35
C VAL A 317 20.24 26.37 -0.09
N VAL A 318 19.62 27.09 0.86
CA VAL A 318 20.12 28.44 1.26
C VAL A 318 21.52 28.34 1.85
N GLN A 319 21.74 27.46 2.83
CA GLN A 319 23.07 27.25 3.44
C GLN A 319 24.14 26.81 2.44
N ALA A 320 23.78 25.96 1.46
CA ALA A 320 24.70 25.54 0.40
C ALA A 320 25.04 26.70 -0.52
N SER A 321 24.06 27.57 -0.84
CA SER A 321 24.25 28.77 -1.62
C SER A 321 25.18 29.77 -0.90
N ASP A 322 24.97 29.98 0.40
CA ASP A 322 25.80 30.85 1.22
C ASP A 322 27.25 30.33 1.26
N ARG A 323 27.46 29.03 1.52
CA ARG A 323 28.78 28.40 1.49
C ARG A 323 29.46 28.52 0.11
N LEU A 324 28.70 28.34 -0.96
CA LEU A 324 29.22 28.50 -2.31
C LEU A 324 29.65 29.95 -2.57
N ASN A 325 28.87 30.95 -2.11
CA ASN A 325 29.21 32.36 -2.18
C ASN A 325 30.50 32.65 -1.40
N ASP A 326 30.65 32.12 -0.20
CA ASP A 326 31.87 32.25 0.59
C ASP A 326 33.08 31.65 -0.14
N ILE A 327 32.95 30.47 -0.73
CA ILE A 327 34.05 29.82 -1.50
C ILE A 327 34.39 30.63 -2.75
N LEU A 328 33.39 31.15 -3.45
CA LEU A 328 33.62 31.85 -4.73
C LEU A 328 34.08 33.29 -4.57
N PHE A 329 33.70 33.96 -3.49
CA PHE A 329 33.92 35.43 -3.35
C PHE A 329 34.76 35.84 -2.14
N SER A 330 35.11 34.92 -1.19
CA SER A 330 35.95 35.23 -0.02
C SER A 330 37.44 35.35 -0.33
N ASN A 331 37.90 35.16 -1.58
CA ASN A 331 39.31 35.31 -1.98
C ASN A 331 39.69 36.71 -2.46
N ASN A 332 38.93 37.76 -2.10
CA ASN A 332 39.24 39.14 -2.44
C ASN A 332 39.37 40.03 -1.19
N GLN A 333 40.15 39.59 -0.17
CA GLN A 333 40.74 40.50 0.83
C GLN A 333 42.15 40.14 1.11
#